data_028bfff0a8ff92c8c2646af6329e5843
#
_entry.id   028bfff0a8ff92c8c2646af6329e5843
#
_cell.length_a   1.000
_cell.length_b   1.000
_cell.length_c   1.000
_cell.angle_alpha   90.00
_cell.angle_beta   90.00
_cell.angle_gamma   90.00
#
_symmetry.space_group_name_H-M   'P 1'
#
loop_
_entity.id
_entity.type
_entity.pdbx_description
1 polymer ?
#
loop_
_entity_poly.entity_id
_entity_poly.type
_entity_poly.pdbx_seq_one_letter_code
_entity_poly.pdbx_strand_id
1 'polypeptide(L)'
;MQFALTVPVMKCRAMQALHLLALEPVAETTADLNSYGFRPERSTADAGGQCFISLAKKASAEWVLEADIQGCFDKISHDWMIANIPTDKVILTKWLKAGYVYQNELFPTDAGTPQGGIISPAAANMTLDGLEAMLAEKFPRAKPRGLKMNMVRYADDCVPRTRDPEHWESRCCI
;
A
#
# COMPACT_ATOMS: atom_id res chain seq x y z
N MET A 1 13.23 -15.63 8.84
CA MET A 1 11.81 -15.86 8.52
C MET A 1 11.75 -16.37 7.09
N GLN A 2 11.30 -17.60 6.85
CA GLN A 2 11.24 -18.14 5.49
C GLN A 2 9.92 -17.69 4.88
N PHE A 3 9.98 -16.87 3.86
CA PHE A 3 8.78 -16.45 3.12
C PHE A 3 8.29 -17.63 2.28
N ALA A 4 7.14 -18.18 2.61
CA ALA A 4 6.50 -19.18 1.77
C ALA A 4 5.84 -18.47 0.59
N LEU A 5 6.48 -18.50 -0.57
CA LEU A 5 5.91 -17.99 -1.82
C LEU A 5 4.75 -18.92 -2.22
N THR A 6 3.52 -18.48 -1.96
CA THR A 6 2.31 -19.21 -2.35
C THR A 6 1.89 -18.80 -3.75
N VAL A 7 2.21 -19.63 -4.74
CA VAL A 7 1.77 -19.38 -6.12
C VAL A 7 0.40 -20.03 -6.34
N PRO A 8 -0.68 -19.25 -6.53
CA PRO A 8 -2.00 -19.80 -6.82
C PRO A 8 -1.98 -20.58 -8.15
N VAL A 9 -2.81 -21.63 -8.24
CA VAL A 9 -2.99 -22.38 -9.48
C VAL A 9 -3.54 -21.49 -10.60
N MET A 10 -3.26 -21.84 -11.86
CA MET A 10 -3.62 -21.02 -13.04
C MET A 10 -5.10 -20.62 -13.08
N LYS A 11 -6.01 -21.52 -12.70
CA LYS A 11 -7.45 -21.22 -12.62
C LYS A 11 -7.73 -20.09 -11.61
N CYS A 12 -7.13 -20.13 -10.44
CA CYS A 12 -7.28 -19.09 -9.42
C CYS A 12 -6.70 -17.76 -9.91
N ARG A 13 -5.54 -17.80 -10.58
CA ARG A 13 -4.92 -16.59 -11.16
C ARG A 13 -5.80 -15.96 -12.23
N ALA A 14 -6.39 -16.75 -13.13
CA ALA A 14 -7.31 -16.27 -14.15
C ALA A 14 -8.56 -15.62 -13.53
N MET A 15 -9.13 -16.23 -12.49
CA MET A 15 -10.26 -15.66 -11.76
C MET A 15 -9.87 -14.36 -11.04
N GLN A 16 -8.71 -14.31 -10.41
CA GLN A 16 -8.20 -13.08 -9.80
C GLN A 16 -7.99 -11.96 -10.82
N ALA A 17 -7.47 -12.28 -12.00
CA ALA A 17 -7.30 -11.31 -13.08
C ALA A 17 -8.65 -10.75 -13.56
N LEU A 18 -9.68 -11.59 -13.69
CA LEU A 18 -11.02 -11.14 -14.05
C LEU A 18 -11.61 -10.17 -13.02
N HIS A 19 -11.47 -10.50 -11.74
CA HIS A 19 -11.92 -9.60 -10.65
C HIS A 19 -11.11 -8.32 -10.59
N LEU A 20 -9.79 -8.38 -10.88
CA LEU A 20 -8.92 -7.22 -10.91
C LEU A 20 -9.34 -6.23 -11.99
N LEU A 21 -9.70 -6.70 -13.19
CA LEU A 21 -10.21 -5.83 -14.26
C LEU A 21 -11.44 -5.01 -13.85
N ALA A 22 -12.30 -5.57 -13.00
CA ALA A 22 -13.45 -4.85 -12.47
C ALA A 22 -13.08 -3.94 -11.29
N LEU A 23 -12.05 -4.30 -10.53
CA LEU A 23 -11.64 -3.57 -9.32
C LEU A 23 -10.72 -2.39 -9.62
N GLU A 24 -9.86 -2.50 -10.64
CA GLU A 24 -8.88 -1.45 -11.01
C GLU A 24 -9.49 -0.06 -11.19
N PRO A 25 -10.59 0.13 -11.95
CA PRO A 25 -11.18 1.46 -12.10
C PRO A 25 -11.62 2.06 -10.76
N VAL A 26 -12.10 1.24 -9.84
CA VAL A 26 -12.50 1.69 -8.50
C VAL A 26 -11.28 2.04 -7.67
N ALA A 27 -10.27 1.16 -7.66
CA ALA A 27 -9.02 1.38 -6.93
C ALA A 27 -8.34 2.68 -7.39
N GLU A 28 -8.30 2.95 -8.72
CA GLU A 28 -7.70 4.17 -9.26
C GLU A 28 -8.45 5.46 -8.89
N THR A 29 -9.76 5.39 -8.66
CA THR A 29 -10.54 6.56 -8.23
C THR A 29 -10.34 6.92 -6.75
N THR A 30 -10.00 5.95 -5.93
CA THR A 30 -9.84 6.14 -4.47
C THR A 30 -8.38 6.24 -4.04
N ALA A 31 -7.46 5.89 -4.91
CA ALA A 31 -6.04 5.82 -4.61
C ALA A 31 -5.42 7.18 -4.29
N ASP A 32 -4.47 7.17 -3.37
CA ASP A 32 -3.63 8.32 -3.05
C ASP A 32 -2.91 8.84 -4.31
N LEU A 33 -2.87 10.17 -4.48
CA LEU A 33 -2.33 10.80 -5.70
C LEU A 33 -0.85 10.50 -5.92
N ASN A 34 -0.07 10.42 -4.85
CA ASN A 34 1.37 10.17 -4.88
C ASN A 34 1.73 8.71 -4.54
N SER A 35 0.84 7.78 -4.83
CA SER A 35 1.08 6.33 -4.79
C SER A 35 1.36 5.81 -6.20
N TYR A 36 2.44 5.03 -6.37
CA TYR A 36 2.95 4.63 -7.70
C TYR A 36 3.08 3.12 -7.87
N GLY A 37 3.49 2.38 -6.85
CA GLY A 37 3.72 0.94 -6.95
C GLY A 37 2.46 0.15 -7.28
N PHE A 38 2.59 -0.86 -8.16
CA PHE A 38 1.52 -1.76 -8.58
C PHE A 38 0.26 -1.08 -9.15
N ARG A 39 0.41 0.09 -9.72
CA ARG A 39 -0.69 0.83 -10.35
C ARG A 39 -0.52 0.88 -11.88
N PRO A 40 -1.63 0.77 -12.65
CA PRO A 40 -1.58 0.93 -14.09
C PRO A 40 -1.03 2.31 -14.47
N GLU A 41 -0.30 2.36 -15.57
CA GLU A 41 0.27 3.60 -16.16
C GLU A 41 1.20 4.39 -15.22
N ARG A 42 1.68 3.79 -14.13
CA ARG A 42 2.61 4.41 -13.19
C ARG A 42 3.90 3.59 -13.05
N SER A 43 5.04 4.28 -13.07
CA SER A 43 6.35 3.66 -13.05
C SER A 43 7.22 4.16 -11.89
N THR A 44 8.34 3.50 -11.66
CA THR A 44 9.38 3.97 -10.73
C THR A 44 9.96 5.31 -11.15
N ALA A 45 10.03 5.59 -12.48
CA ALA A 45 10.48 6.87 -12.99
C ALA A 45 9.55 8.01 -12.61
N ASP A 46 8.22 7.78 -12.60
CA ASP A 46 7.23 8.76 -12.16
C ASP A 46 7.36 9.05 -10.67
N ALA A 47 7.53 8.00 -9.84
CA ALA A 47 7.80 8.15 -8.42
C ALA A 47 9.09 8.95 -8.16
N GLY A 48 10.18 8.61 -8.87
CA GLY A 48 11.44 9.34 -8.80
C GLY A 48 11.31 10.80 -9.25
N GLY A 49 10.57 11.05 -10.34
CA GLY A 49 10.26 12.40 -10.81
C GLY A 49 9.48 13.21 -9.78
N GLN A 50 8.49 12.61 -9.12
CA GLN A 50 7.73 13.26 -8.05
C GLN A 50 8.60 13.53 -6.81
N CYS A 51 9.47 12.60 -6.43
CA CYS A 51 10.48 12.84 -5.40
C CYS A 51 11.35 14.04 -5.76
N PHE A 52 11.88 14.09 -6.98
CA PHE A 52 12.70 15.20 -7.45
C PHE A 52 11.95 16.53 -7.40
N ILE A 53 10.75 16.61 -7.99
CA ILE A 53 9.91 17.84 -7.97
C ILE A 53 9.66 18.28 -6.54
N SER A 54 9.50 17.31 -5.66
CA SER A 54 9.22 17.54 -4.26
C SER A 54 10.44 18.03 -3.48
N LEU A 55 11.64 17.54 -3.76
CA LEU A 55 12.88 17.79 -3.00
C LEU A 55 13.71 18.97 -3.57
N ALA A 56 13.70 19.21 -4.88
CA ALA A 56 14.61 20.14 -5.56
C ALA A 56 14.35 21.63 -5.30
N LYS A 57 13.20 22.02 -4.71
CA LYS A 57 12.87 23.42 -4.48
C LYS A 57 13.58 23.96 -3.23
N LYS A 58 14.17 25.17 -3.30
CA LYS A 58 14.79 25.85 -2.15
C LYS A 58 13.87 26.01 -0.92
N ALA A 59 12.54 26.02 -1.14
CA ALA A 59 11.53 26.05 -0.09
C ALA A 59 11.02 24.66 0.29
N SER A 60 11.72 23.59 -0.10
CA SER A 60 11.35 22.21 0.23
C SER A 60 11.57 21.92 1.71
N ALA A 61 10.97 20.83 2.16
CA ALA A 61 11.24 20.30 3.49
C ALA A 61 12.70 19.84 3.58
N GLU A 62 13.33 20.09 4.71
CA GLU A 62 14.74 19.78 4.94
C GLU A 62 14.95 18.34 5.42
N TRP A 63 13.90 17.74 5.98
CA TRP A 63 13.94 16.40 6.55
C TRP A 63 13.15 15.42 5.67
N VAL A 64 13.79 14.34 5.33
CA VAL A 64 13.23 13.23 4.56
C VAL A 64 13.29 11.99 5.43
N LEU A 65 12.17 11.33 5.62
CA LEU A 65 12.10 10.01 6.25
C LEU A 65 11.97 8.97 5.13
N GLU A 66 12.81 7.96 5.17
CA GLU A 66 12.62 6.75 4.40
C GLU A 66 11.96 5.73 5.33
N ALA A 67 10.77 5.29 4.97
CA ALA A 67 9.98 4.38 5.78
C ALA A 67 9.52 3.19 4.93
N ASP A 68 9.59 2.01 5.51
CA ASP A 68 9.10 0.75 4.96
C ASP A 68 8.04 0.17 5.89
N ILE A 69 6.94 -0.33 5.32
CA ILE A 69 5.86 -0.95 6.09
C ILE A 69 6.21 -2.41 6.33
N GLN A 70 6.73 -2.70 7.50
CA GLN A 70 7.18 -4.04 7.86
C GLN A 70 6.08 -5.10 7.74
N GLY A 71 6.29 -6.04 6.82
CA GLY A 71 5.35 -7.14 6.60
C GLY A 71 4.00 -6.67 6.04
N CYS A 72 4.00 -5.66 5.19
CA CYS A 72 2.81 -5.07 4.59
C CYS A 72 1.84 -6.14 4.07
N PHE A 73 2.32 -7.05 3.21
CA PHE A 73 1.49 -8.10 2.63
C PHE A 73 1.06 -9.18 3.62
N ASP A 74 1.80 -9.38 4.70
CA ASP A 74 1.59 -10.47 5.65
C ASP A 74 0.68 -10.09 6.82
N LYS A 75 0.51 -8.80 7.08
CA LYS A 75 -0.17 -8.29 8.29
C LYS A 75 -1.51 -7.61 8.03
N ILE A 76 -1.93 -7.47 6.77
CA ILE A 76 -3.22 -6.83 6.44
C ILE A 76 -4.36 -7.67 7.03
N SER A 77 -5.28 -7.00 7.75
CA SER A 77 -6.45 -7.65 8.33
C SER A 77 -7.40 -8.18 7.25
N HIS A 78 -7.71 -9.47 7.31
CA HIS A 78 -8.71 -10.08 6.44
C HIS A 78 -10.09 -9.44 6.62
N ASP A 79 -10.48 -9.15 7.87
CA ASP A 79 -11.78 -8.54 8.17
C ASP A 79 -11.89 -7.14 7.56
N TRP A 80 -10.81 -6.37 7.62
CA TRP A 80 -10.77 -5.06 6.99
C TRP A 80 -10.92 -5.17 5.47
N MET A 81 -10.17 -6.06 4.83
CA MET A 81 -10.24 -6.27 3.37
C MET A 81 -11.64 -6.73 2.94
N ILE A 82 -12.22 -7.66 3.66
CA ILE A 82 -13.57 -8.17 3.38
C ILE A 82 -14.62 -7.06 3.56
N ALA A 83 -14.47 -6.17 4.52
CA ALA A 83 -15.37 -5.05 4.73
C ALA A 83 -15.26 -3.98 3.65
N ASN A 84 -14.04 -3.60 3.27
CA ASN A 84 -13.76 -2.37 2.53
C ASN A 84 -13.48 -2.57 1.03
N ILE A 85 -12.94 -3.70 0.59
CA ILE A 85 -12.66 -3.92 -0.84
C ILE A 85 -13.96 -4.24 -1.58
N PRO A 86 -14.37 -3.47 -2.59
CA PRO A 86 -15.64 -3.64 -3.30
C PRO A 86 -15.58 -4.76 -4.34
N THR A 87 -15.48 -6.00 -3.88
CA THR A 87 -15.51 -7.21 -4.71
C THR A 87 -16.41 -8.26 -4.06
N ASP A 88 -16.65 -9.39 -4.74
CA ASP A 88 -17.41 -10.50 -4.16
C ASP A 88 -16.78 -10.99 -2.87
N LYS A 89 -17.48 -10.82 -1.75
CA LYS A 89 -16.98 -11.12 -0.41
C LYS A 89 -16.72 -12.62 -0.19
N VAL A 90 -17.53 -13.48 -0.82
CA VAL A 90 -17.38 -14.93 -0.71
C VAL A 90 -16.12 -15.39 -1.41
N ILE A 91 -15.87 -14.85 -2.60
CA ILE A 91 -14.69 -15.18 -3.39
C ILE A 91 -13.42 -14.62 -2.71
N LEU A 92 -13.46 -13.35 -2.29
CA LEU A 92 -12.36 -12.73 -1.58
C LEU A 92 -11.99 -13.51 -0.31
N THR A 93 -12.98 -13.88 0.51
CA THR A 93 -12.76 -14.69 1.71
C THR A 93 -12.11 -16.01 1.41
N LYS A 94 -12.53 -16.70 0.33
CA LYS A 94 -11.90 -17.96 -0.09
C LYS A 94 -10.44 -17.79 -0.49
N TRP A 95 -10.09 -16.70 -1.16
CA TRP A 95 -8.69 -16.43 -1.53
C TRP A 95 -7.83 -16.10 -0.31
N LEU A 96 -8.33 -15.26 0.59
CA LEU A 96 -7.59 -14.86 1.79
C LEU A 96 -7.38 -16.03 2.75
N LYS A 97 -8.38 -16.89 2.91
CA LYS A 97 -8.35 -18.06 3.82
C LYS A 97 -7.91 -19.36 3.16
N ALA A 98 -7.40 -19.30 1.93
CA ALA A 98 -6.97 -20.53 1.22
C ALA A 98 -5.80 -21.24 1.89
N GLY A 99 -4.99 -20.54 2.68
CA GLY A 99 -3.78 -21.06 3.26
C GLY A 99 -2.67 -21.29 2.25
N TYR A 100 -1.60 -21.91 2.70
CA TYR A 100 -0.48 -22.30 1.85
C TYR A 100 -0.02 -23.73 2.19
N VAL A 101 0.54 -24.41 1.20
CA VAL A 101 1.09 -25.76 1.37
C VAL A 101 2.60 -25.65 1.50
N TYR A 102 3.14 -26.18 2.58
CA TYR A 102 4.57 -26.30 2.81
C TYR A 102 4.89 -27.74 3.27
N GLN A 103 5.85 -28.39 2.65
CA GLN A 103 6.23 -29.77 2.92
C GLN A 103 5.05 -30.77 2.93
N ASN A 104 4.09 -30.60 2.00
CA ASN A 104 2.84 -31.36 1.89
C ASN A 104 1.83 -31.18 3.05
N GLU A 105 2.04 -30.20 3.91
CA GLU A 105 1.08 -29.82 4.95
C GLU A 105 0.41 -28.48 4.62
N LEU A 106 -0.88 -28.37 4.92
CA LEU A 106 -1.66 -27.15 4.72
C LEU A 106 -1.61 -26.28 5.97
N PHE A 107 -1.12 -25.05 5.80
CA PHE A 107 -1.10 -24.04 6.85
C PHE A 107 -2.17 -22.99 6.58
N PRO A 108 -3.03 -22.66 7.55
CA PRO A 108 -4.02 -21.59 7.40
C PRO A 108 -3.34 -20.21 7.37
N THR A 109 -4.03 -19.24 6.77
CA THR A 109 -3.66 -17.82 6.81
C THR A 109 -4.74 -17.04 7.54
N ASP A 110 -4.35 -16.34 8.61
CA ASP A 110 -5.26 -15.54 9.45
C ASP A 110 -5.16 -14.04 9.14
N ALA A 111 -4.09 -13.62 8.46
CA ALA A 111 -3.85 -12.26 8.01
C ALA A 111 -3.06 -12.24 6.71
N GLY A 112 -3.01 -11.08 6.08
CA GLY A 112 -2.22 -10.84 4.88
C GLY A 112 -2.90 -11.25 3.58
N THR A 113 -2.20 -11.03 2.49
CA THR A 113 -2.63 -11.44 1.15
C THR A 113 -1.67 -12.50 0.60
N PRO A 114 -2.15 -13.50 -0.17
CA PRO A 114 -1.28 -14.51 -0.76
C PRO A 114 -0.21 -13.85 -1.64
N GLN A 115 1.06 -14.04 -1.29
CA GLN A 115 2.17 -13.56 -2.11
C GLN A 115 2.19 -14.34 -3.43
N GLY A 116 2.08 -13.62 -4.56
CA GLY A 116 1.95 -14.23 -5.90
C GLY A 116 0.51 -14.29 -6.44
N GLY A 117 -0.48 -13.83 -5.67
CA GLY A 117 -1.83 -13.57 -6.18
C GLY A 117 -1.85 -12.35 -7.10
N ILE A 118 -2.57 -12.43 -8.22
CA ILE A 118 -2.67 -11.31 -9.18
C ILE A 118 -3.41 -10.10 -8.58
N ILE A 119 -4.40 -10.34 -7.74
CA ILE A 119 -5.19 -9.27 -7.09
C ILE A 119 -4.50 -8.70 -5.83
N SER A 120 -3.53 -9.41 -5.24
CA SER A 120 -2.93 -9.05 -3.96
C SER A 120 -2.28 -7.67 -3.94
N PRO A 121 -1.54 -7.23 -4.98
CA PRO A 121 -0.96 -5.89 -5.00
C PRO A 121 -2.01 -4.77 -4.98
N ALA A 122 -3.11 -4.94 -5.73
CA ALA A 122 -4.20 -3.96 -5.74
C ALA A 122 -4.93 -3.93 -4.39
N ALA A 123 -5.19 -5.09 -3.78
CA ALA A 123 -5.81 -5.18 -2.46
C ALA A 123 -4.92 -4.54 -1.37
N ALA A 124 -3.61 -4.74 -1.43
CA ALA A 124 -2.67 -4.08 -0.52
C ALA A 124 -2.66 -2.56 -0.72
N ASN A 125 -2.61 -2.08 -1.97
CA ASN A 125 -2.69 -0.65 -2.25
C ASN A 125 -3.98 -0.03 -1.69
N MET A 126 -5.14 -0.64 -1.94
CA MET A 126 -6.42 -0.16 -1.41
C MET A 126 -6.46 -0.11 0.13
N THR A 127 -5.72 -0.99 0.80
CA THR A 127 -5.60 -0.97 2.25
C THR A 127 -4.75 0.21 2.75
N LEU A 128 -3.76 0.61 1.98
CA LEU A 128 -2.86 1.72 2.29
C LEU A 128 -3.36 3.08 1.78
N ASP A 129 -4.38 3.09 0.93
CA ASP A 129 -4.95 4.33 0.41
C ASP A 129 -5.65 5.12 1.52
N GLY A 130 -5.49 6.44 1.46
CA GLY A 130 -5.89 7.37 2.51
C GLY A 130 -4.75 7.72 3.49
N LEU A 131 -3.59 7.06 3.41
CA LEU A 131 -2.43 7.39 4.25
C LEU A 131 -1.96 8.83 4.01
N GLU A 132 -1.95 9.31 2.77
CA GLU A 132 -1.60 10.69 2.42
C GLU A 132 -2.58 11.69 3.06
N ALA A 133 -3.88 11.40 3.01
CA ALA A 133 -4.91 12.23 3.63
C ALA A 133 -4.80 12.24 5.15
N MET A 134 -4.58 11.09 5.77
CA MET A 134 -4.38 10.96 7.22
C MET A 134 -3.15 11.74 7.69
N LEU A 135 -2.05 11.67 6.95
CA LEU A 135 -0.85 12.46 7.25
C LEU A 135 -1.10 13.95 7.09
N ALA A 136 -1.83 14.37 6.05
CA ALA A 136 -2.18 15.77 5.84
C ALA A 136 -3.09 16.33 6.95
N GLU A 137 -4.00 15.51 7.49
CA GLU A 137 -4.84 15.86 8.64
C GLU A 137 -4.04 15.97 9.93
N LYS A 138 -3.18 14.97 10.19
CA LYS A 138 -2.34 14.91 11.40
C LYS A 138 -1.29 16.03 11.43
N PHE A 139 -0.84 16.47 10.23
CA PHE A 139 0.17 17.51 10.05
C PHE A 139 -0.38 18.66 9.18
N PRO A 140 -1.35 19.44 9.67
CA PRO A 140 -1.99 20.49 8.89
C PRO A 140 -0.97 21.58 8.53
N ARG A 141 -1.17 22.19 7.35
CA ARG A 141 -0.37 23.32 6.88
C ARG A 141 -0.63 24.54 7.76
N ALA A 142 0.07 24.65 8.88
CA ALA A 142 -0.05 25.81 9.78
C ALA A 142 0.52 27.07 9.10
N LYS A 143 -0.20 28.19 9.26
CA LYS A 143 0.15 29.53 8.71
C LYS A 143 1.34 30.14 9.46
N PRO A 144 2.16 30.99 8.81
CA PRO A 144 2.52 31.23 7.40
C PRO A 144 3.74 30.41 6.92
N ARG A 145 4.31 29.54 7.73
CA ARG A 145 5.44 28.65 7.45
C ARG A 145 5.08 27.17 7.61
N GLY A 146 3.84 26.81 7.29
CA GLY A 146 3.28 25.50 7.55
C GLY A 146 4.14 24.34 7.09
N LEU A 147 4.13 23.29 7.89
CA LEU A 147 4.68 22.00 7.59
C LEU A 147 4.09 21.49 6.26
N LYS A 148 4.88 21.56 5.18
CA LYS A 148 4.51 20.90 3.94
C LYS A 148 4.85 19.44 4.07
N MET A 149 3.90 18.65 4.57
CA MET A 149 3.99 17.20 4.46
C MET A 149 3.71 16.85 2.98
N ASN A 150 4.62 16.17 2.34
CA ASN A 150 4.38 15.48 1.08
C ASN A 150 4.88 14.06 1.26
N MET A 151 4.12 13.11 0.75
CA MET A 151 4.47 11.71 0.76
C MET A 151 4.55 11.22 -0.69
N VAL A 152 5.53 10.39 -0.98
CA VAL A 152 5.58 9.59 -2.20
C VAL A 152 5.64 8.15 -1.74
N ARG A 153 4.73 7.31 -2.23
CA ARG A 153 4.65 5.89 -1.89
C ARG A 153 4.88 5.04 -3.12
N TYR A 154 5.72 4.02 -2.98
CA TYR A 154 5.89 2.98 -3.97
C TYR A 154 5.68 1.62 -3.30
N ALA A 155 4.48 1.04 -3.44
CA ALA A 155 4.04 -0.14 -2.71
C ALA A 155 4.09 0.08 -1.18
N ASP A 156 4.97 -0.60 -0.47
CA ASP A 156 5.24 -0.52 0.95
C ASP A 156 6.31 0.52 1.33
N ASP A 157 7.14 0.93 0.36
CA ASP A 157 8.12 2.00 0.55
C ASP A 157 7.46 3.39 0.55
N CYS A 158 7.72 4.18 1.57
CA CYS A 158 7.20 5.53 1.73
C CYS A 158 8.33 6.53 1.94
N VAL A 159 8.25 7.67 1.27
CA VAL A 159 9.16 8.81 1.46
C VAL A 159 8.35 10.04 1.90
N PRO A 160 7.90 10.08 3.15
CA PRO A 160 7.33 11.30 3.71
C PRO A 160 8.43 12.30 4.06
N ARG A 161 8.09 13.58 4.02
CA ARG A 161 9.04 14.65 4.30
C ARG A 161 8.40 15.79 5.07
N THR A 162 9.19 16.41 5.97
CA THR A 162 8.77 17.51 6.82
C THR A 162 9.87 18.55 7.01
N ARG A 163 9.51 19.73 7.49
CA ARG A 163 10.46 20.75 7.93
C ARG A 163 10.85 20.64 9.41
N ASP A 164 10.14 19.80 10.18
CA ASP A 164 10.34 19.69 11.61
C ASP A 164 10.62 18.23 12.00
N PRO A 165 11.86 17.91 12.40
CA PRO A 165 12.25 16.55 12.78
C PRO A 165 11.65 16.09 14.10
N GLU A 166 11.40 16.99 15.06
CA GLU A 166 10.88 16.63 16.38
C GLU A 166 9.48 16.01 16.31
N HIS A 167 8.74 16.28 15.22
CA HIS A 167 7.43 15.68 14.98
C HIS A 167 7.50 14.20 14.59
N TRP A 168 8.63 13.71 14.07
CA TRP A 168 8.77 12.28 13.72
C TRP A 168 8.96 11.41 14.96
N GLU A 169 9.80 11.84 15.90
CA GLU A 169 10.14 11.05 17.08
C GLU A 169 8.97 10.90 18.05
N SER A 170 8.07 11.89 18.11
CA SER A 170 6.99 11.90 19.11
C SER A 170 5.65 11.32 18.63
N ARG A 171 5.45 11.06 17.32
CA ARG A 171 4.12 10.72 16.77
C ARG A 171 4.07 9.69 15.64
N CYS A 172 5.19 9.18 15.17
CA CYS A 172 5.22 8.12 14.14
C CYS A 172 5.40 6.74 14.79
N CYS A 173 4.33 6.20 15.37
CA CYS A 173 4.10 4.76 15.41
C CYS A 173 3.02 4.48 14.36
N ILE A 174 3.43 4.06 13.17
CA ILE A 174 2.57 3.46 12.15
C ILE A 174 2.61 1.95 12.34
#